data_7bd733f5bf0072b9fb93f7275c7c0f5c
#
_entry.id   7bd733f5bf0072b9fb93f7275c7c0f5c
#
_cell.length_a   1.000
_cell.length_b   1.000
_cell.length_c   1.000
_cell.angle_alpha   90.00
_cell.angle_beta   90.00
_cell.angle_gamma   90.00
#
_symmetry.space_group_name_H-M   'P 1'
#
loop_
_entity.id
_entity.type
_entity.pdbx_description
1 polymer ?
#
loop_
_entity_poly.entity_id
_entity_poly.type
_entity_poly.pdbx_seq_one_letter_code
_entity_poly.pdbx_strand_id
1 'polypeptide(L)'
;MKKFGKYSLIICGLLLFTAGTKAQQINNFTVQQAVDYAKKNSVHVKNALLDVLIQKQVNRDITSIALPQINGSAGVTYNIDIPVQTIPNFISPATYKVLIDEGVKNGNGQTITYPAGGFGNLLFPFGTPWVASAGVTLSQIVFDGQVFIALKARNGTISLQERIAELTEENIKANVYKVYYQLVVGKTQIELLDANLNRLEKLKHDVQIIYDNGFVEKIDIDKLSVQIANLQTEKLKANNMIKNGYSGLKLLMGMPIKDSLVLADKLDENQVKEGMLEASQFKYSDRKDFQISTVTNVLNGLNLRRYKLSQIPTFALVGGYSKQAQRTEFNFFNKGDWFTSSYIGLQMRVPIFNGFALQAKKQQARLQLQKTQNQTEALKISIDGEVENSKNNFIAAIATMDFQKKNMALAEKVYDQTKKKYEIGTGSATEINTAQLDLKTAQTNYISALYDAIIAKVDFLKATGKL
;
A
#
# COMPACT_ATOMS: atom_id res chain seq x y z
N MET A 1 -59.49 6.56 -31.20
CA MET A 1 -58.48 6.72 -30.11
C MET A 1 -59.02 6.09 -28.81
N LYS A 2 -58.69 4.82 -28.55
CA LYS A 2 -58.88 4.06 -27.31
C LYS A 2 -58.57 2.60 -27.60
N LYS A 3 -57.29 2.16 -27.42
CA LYS A 3 -56.90 0.74 -27.23
C LYS A 3 -55.35 0.62 -27.29
N PHE A 4 -54.64 1.30 -26.42
CA PHE A 4 -53.16 1.11 -26.25
C PHE A 4 -52.71 1.13 -24.76
N GLY A 5 -53.61 0.84 -23.81
CA GLY A 5 -53.33 0.99 -22.40
C GLY A 5 -53.33 -0.30 -21.55
N LYS A 6 -53.39 -1.51 -22.12
CA LYS A 6 -53.50 -2.74 -21.32
C LYS A 6 -52.33 -3.73 -21.41
N TYR A 7 -51.34 -3.52 -22.25
CA TYR A 7 -50.18 -4.44 -22.37
C TYR A 7 -48.89 -3.94 -21.74
N SER A 8 -48.87 -2.68 -21.29
CA SER A 8 -47.67 -2.10 -20.65
C SER A 8 -47.51 -2.47 -19.16
N LEU A 9 -48.52 -2.97 -18.50
CA LEU A 9 -48.49 -3.34 -17.06
C LEU A 9 -48.09 -4.80 -16.79
N ILE A 10 -48.12 -5.68 -17.79
CA ILE A 10 -47.77 -7.10 -17.64
C ILE A 10 -46.26 -7.34 -17.88
N ILE A 11 -45.58 -6.47 -18.64
CA ILE A 11 -44.14 -6.59 -18.91
C ILE A 11 -43.29 -6.06 -17.74
N CYS A 12 -43.79 -5.14 -16.92
CA CYS A 12 -43.10 -4.65 -15.73
C CYS A 12 -43.13 -5.62 -14.52
N GLY A 13 -44.05 -6.59 -14.52
CA GLY A 13 -44.18 -7.59 -13.45
C GLY A 13 -43.26 -8.83 -13.57
N LEU A 14 -42.67 -9.08 -14.74
CA LEU A 14 -41.80 -10.24 -14.99
C LEU A 14 -40.29 -9.95 -14.88
N LEU A 15 -39.87 -8.70 -14.68
CA LEU A 15 -38.46 -8.30 -14.56
C LEU A 15 -37.95 -8.19 -13.10
N LEU A 16 -38.78 -8.54 -12.09
CA LEU A 16 -38.44 -8.41 -10.67
C LEU A 16 -38.10 -9.74 -9.96
N PHE A 17 -37.92 -10.86 -10.66
CA PHE A 17 -37.64 -12.16 -10.02
C PHE A 17 -36.36 -12.84 -10.51
N THR A 18 -35.33 -12.08 -10.88
CA THR A 18 -33.99 -12.62 -10.92
C THR A 18 -33.11 -11.95 -9.83
N ALA A 19 -33.59 -11.92 -8.60
CA ALA A 19 -32.70 -11.92 -7.47
C ALA A 19 -31.97 -13.26 -7.49
N GLY A 20 -30.87 -13.36 -8.22
CA GLY A 20 -30.03 -14.54 -8.21
C GLY A 20 -29.68 -14.87 -6.78
N THR A 21 -30.29 -15.89 -6.21
CA THR A 21 -29.77 -16.56 -5.03
C THR A 21 -28.36 -16.98 -5.40
N LYS A 22 -27.34 -16.20 -4.96
CA LYS A 22 -25.96 -16.68 -4.97
C LYS A 22 -25.98 -17.92 -4.09
N ALA A 23 -26.06 -19.08 -4.72
CA ALA A 23 -25.87 -20.36 -4.05
C ALA A 23 -24.53 -20.22 -3.29
N GLN A 24 -24.55 -20.53 -2.01
CA GLN A 24 -23.37 -20.48 -1.15
C GLN A 24 -22.34 -21.42 -1.76
N GLN A 25 -21.37 -20.86 -2.43
CA GLN A 25 -20.33 -21.61 -3.14
C GLN A 25 -19.46 -22.29 -2.09
N ILE A 26 -19.48 -23.60 -2.03
CA ILE A 26 -18.59 -24.37 -1.17
C ILE A 26 -17.21 -24.31 -1.83
N ASN A 27 -16.33 -23.50 -1.29
CA ASN A 27 -14.96 -23.35 -1.77
C ASN A 27 -14.07 -24.39 -1.04
N ASN A 28 -13.70 -25.45 -1.74
CA ASN A 28 -12.74 -26.44 -1.25
C ASN A 28 -11.35 -26.06 -1.78
N PHE A 29 -10.47 -25.56 -0.91
CA PHE A 29 -9.18 -25.04 -1.28
C PHE A 29 -8.03 -25.86 -0.68
N THR A 30 -7.06 -26.20 -1.53
CA THR A 30 -5.70 -26.53 -1.10
C THR A 30 -4.98 -25.25 -0.66
N VAL A 31 -3.88 -25.38 0.06
CA VAL A 31 -3.08 -24.21 0.49
C VAL A 31 -2.65 -23.36 -0.70
N GLN A 32 -2.24 -23.99 -1.81
CA GLN A 32 -1.85 -23.26 -3.01
C GLN A 32 -3.01 -22.49 -3.62
N GLN A 33 -4.20 -23.10 -3.70
CA GLN A 33 -5.41 -22.43 -4.19
C GLN A 33 -5.84 -21.28 -3.26
N ALA A 34 -5.68 -21.44 -1.93
CA ALA A 34 -5.94 -20.37 -0.96
C ALA A 34 -4.97 -19.19 -1.15
N VAL A 35 -3.68 -19.47 -1.40
CA VAL A 35 -2.67 -18.44 -1.73
C VAL A 35 -3.01 -17.73 -3.03
N ASP A 36 -3.36 -18.46 -4.09
CA ASP A 36 -3.67 -17.87 -5.39
C ASP A 36 -4.95 -17.03 -5.33
N TYR A 37 -5.93 -17.45 -4.54
CA TYR A 37 -7.12 -16.67 -4.25
C TYR A 37 -6.78 -15.38 -3.48
N ALA A 38 -5.93 -15.49 -2.45
CA ALA A 38 -5.49 -14.34 -1.64
C ALA A 38 -4.72 -13.32 -2.48
N LYS A 39 -3.82 -13.74 -3.37
CA LYS A 39 -3.10 -12.86 -4.29
C LYS A 39 -4.04 -12.05 -5.18
N LYS A 40 -5.15 -12.62 -5.62
CA LYS A 40 -6.13 -11.96 -6.48
C LYS A 40 -7.12 -11.08 -5.71
N ASN A 41 -7.48 -11.47 -4.48
CA ASN A 41 -8.63 -10.88 -3.77
C ASN A 41 -8.28 -10.13 -2.50
N SER A 42 -7.12 -10.38 -1.87
CA SER A 42 -6.68 -9.64 -0.68
C SER A 42 -6.65 -8.13 -0.93
N VAL A 43 -7.27 -7.38 -0.03
CA VAL A 43 -7.31 -5.91 -0.11
C VAL A 43 -5.91 -5.31 -0.07
N HIS A 44 -4.99 -5.91 0.70
CA HIS A 44 -3.61 -5.45 0.78
C HIS A 44 -2.88 -5.55 -0.56
N VAL A 45 -3.04 -6.67 -1.27
CA VAL A 45 -2.44 -6.87 -2.60
C VAL A 45 -3.08 -5.94 -3.63
N LYS A 46 -4.43 -5.85 -3.64
CA LYS A 46 -5.15 -4.92 -4.53
C LYS A 46 -4.69 -3.48 -4.35
N ASN A 47 -4.55 -3.02 -3.11
CA ASN A 47 -4.08 -1.67 -2.82
C ASN A 47 -2.63 -1.47 -3.27
N ALA A 48 -1.73 -2.42 -3.02
CA ALA A 48 -0.35 -2.35 -3.49
C ALA A 48 -0.25 -2.29 -5.03
N LEU A 49 -1.11 -3.01 -5.75
CA LEU A 49 -1.20 -2.91 -7.22
C LEU A 49 -1.79 -1.57 -7.68
N LEU A 50 -2.75 -1.00 -6.94
CA LEU A 50 -3.25 0.35 -7.20
C LEU A 50 -2.16 1.41 -6.99
N ASP A 51 -1.28 1.25 -6.00
CA ASP A 51 -0.14 2.15 -5.78
C ASP A 51 0.82 2.16 -6.98
N VAL A 52 1.02 1.02 -7.65
CA VAL A 52 1.77 0.96 -8.92
C VAL A 52 1.07 1.78 -10.01
N LEU A 53 -0.27 1.68 -10.11
CA LEU A 53 -1.04 2.45 -11.09
C LEU A 53 -1.02 3.95 -10.76
N ILE A 54 -1.13 4.32 -9.49
CA ILE A 54 -0.99 5.70 -9.02
C ILE A 54 0.39 6.24 -9.41
N GLN A 55 1.47 5.48 -9.18
CA GLN A 55 2.82 5.91 -9.55
C GLN A 55 2.96 6.12 -11.06
N LYS A 56 2.30 5.32 -11.88
CA LYS A 56 2.25 5.54 -13.35
C LYS A 56 1.59 6.87 -13.70
N GLN A 57 0.52 7.28 -12.98
CA GLN A 57 -0.10 8.60 -13.19
C GLN A 57 0.80 9.73 -12.69
N VAL A 58 1.44 9.58 -11.51
CA VAL A 58 2.44 10.54 -11.02
C VAL A 58 3.56 10.75 -12.06
N ASN A 59 4.01 9.69 -12.70
CA ASN A 59 5.01 9.78 -13.77
C ASN A 59 4.48 10.47 -15.04
N ARG A 60 3.18 10.36 -15.34
CA ARG A 60 2.55 11.14 -16.42
C ARG A 60 2.49 12.62 -16.08
N ASP A 61 2.16 12.93 -14.81
CA ASP A 61 2.18 14.32 -14.32
C ASP A 61 3.60 14.92 -14.40
N ILE A 62 4.63 14.21 -13.96
CA ILE A 62 6.03 14.61 -14.15
C ILE A 62 6.37 14.81 -15.63
N THR A 63 5.83 13.97 -16.53
CA THR A 63 6.05 14.11 -17.98
C THR A 63 5.36 15.35 -18.53
N SER A 64 4.17 15.69 -18.01
CA SER A 64 3.40 16.85 -18.46
C SER A 64 4.17 18.16 -18.26
N ILE A 65 5.02 18.27 -17.25
CA ILE A 65 5.88 19.44 -17.00
C ILE A 65 6.80 19.72 -18.19
N ALA A 66 7.22 18.68 -18.92
CA ALA A 66 8.06 18.80 -20.11
C ALA A 66 7.27 19.13 -21.38
N LEU A 67 5.93 19.12 -21.34
CA LEU A 67 5.05 19.43 -22.47
C LEU A 67 4.63 20.91 -22.45
N PRO A 68 4.16 21.47 -23.59
CA PRO A 68 3.63 22.82 -23.63
C PRO A 68 2.49 23.02 -22.63
N GLN A 69 2.59 24.08 -21.82
CA GLN A 69 1.54 24.51 -20.88
C GLN A 69 0.81 25.69 -21.50
N ILE A 70 -0.49 25.54 -21.77
CA ILE A 70 -1.35 26.57 -22.33
C ILE A 70 -2.38 26.92 -21.26
N ASN A 71 -2.38 28.18 -20.83
CA ASN A 71 -3.31 28.68 -19.83
C ASN A 71 -4.15 29.81 -20.39
N GLY A 72 -5.46 29.76 -20.19
CA GLY A 72 -6.38 30.84 -20.50
C GLY A 72 -6.68 31.67 -19.24
N SER A 73 -6.77 32.98 -19.39
CA SER A 73 -7.20 33.89 -18.34
C SER A 73 -8.15 34.95 -18.90
N ALA A 74 -9.15 35.30 -18.11
CA ALA A 74 -10.03 36.41 -18.39
C ALA A 74 -10.37 37.14 -17.08
N GLY A 75 -10.44 38.45 -17.12
CA GLY A 75 -10.77 39.24 -15.95
C GLY A 75 -11.33 40.61 -16.32
N VAL A 76 -12.13 41.16 -15.42
CA VAL A 76 -12.61 42.54 -15.46
C VAL A 76 -12.22 43.18 -14.14
N THR A 77 -11.59 44.35 -14.21
CA THR A 77 -11.14 45.10 -13.04
C THR A 77 -11.80 46.47 -13.06
N TYR A 78 -12.31 46.90 -11.91
CA TYR A 78 -12.71 48.28 -11.67
C TYR A 78 -11.65 48.95 -10.80
N ASN A 79 -11.00 50.00 -11.34
CA ASN A 79 -10.05 50.82 -10.59
C ASN A 79 -10.82 51.89 -9.84
N ILE A 80 -10.82 51.82 -8.52
CA ILE A 80 -11.47 52.84 -7.65
C ILE A 80 -10.72 54.16 -7.84
N ASP A 81 -9.39 54.13 -7.80
CA ASP A 81 -8.51 55.24 -8.10
C ASP A 81 -7.68 54.94 -9.31
N ILE A 82 -7.68 55.83 -10.31
CA ILE A 82 -6.86 55.67 -11.52
C ILE A 82 -5.43 56.07 -11.20
N PRO A 83 -4.42 55.22 -11.50
CA PRO A 83 -3.01 55.58 -11.26
C PRO A 83 -2.64 56.87 -11.99
N VAL A 84 -2.10 57.82 -11.25
CA VAL A 84 -1.58 59.10 -11.79
C VAL A 84 -0.08 58.99 -11.95
N GLN A 85 0.40 59.22 -13.14
CA GLN A 85 1.84 59.29 -13.42
C GLN A 85 2.27 60.74 -13.51
N THR A 86 3.38 61.07 -12.88
CA THR A 86 4.03 62.36 -13.01
C THR A 86 5.05 62.28 -14.17
N ILE A 87 4.77 63.03 -15.23
CA ILE A 87 5.64 63.10 -16.42
C ILE A 87 6.17 64.50 -16.60
N PRO A 88 7.43 64.68 -17.09
CA PRO A 88 7.91 66.00 -17.48
C PRO A 88 6.90 66.65 -18.46
N ASN A 89 6.61 67.92 -18.26
CA ASN A 89 5.72 68.62 -19.16
C ASN A 89 6.45 68.90 -20.49
N PHE A 90 6.20 68.05 -21.48
CA PHE A 90 6.74 68.19 -22.84
C PHE A 90 5.77 68.89 -23.80
N ILE A 91 4.52 69.04 -23.42
CA ILE A 91 3.48 69.69 -24.23
C ILE A 91 3.67 71.20 -24.24
N SER A 92 3.77 71.82 -23.05
CA SER A 92 3.90 73.25 -22.91
C SER A 92 5.16 73.80 -23.61
N PRO A 93 6.35 73.20 -23.41
CA PRO A 93 7.56 73.60 -24.16
C PRO A 93 7.38 73.58 -25.67
N ALA A 94 6.75 72.51 -26.21
CA ALA A 94 6.51 72.36 -27.62
C ALA A 94 5.55 73.43 -28.12
N THR A 95 4.45 73.69 -27.39
CA THR A 95 3.50 74.76 -27.76
C THR A 95 4.15 76.15 -27.69
N TYR A 96 4.89 76.47 -26.61
CA TYR A 96 5.60 77.73 -26.50
C TYR A 96 6.65 77.87 -27.61
N LYS A 97 7.33 76.81 -27.98
CA LYS A 97 8.29 76.84 -29.10
C LYS A 97 7.62 77.29 -30.42
N VAL A 98 6.49 76.68 -30.76
CA VAL A 98 5.73 77.03 -31.96
C VAL A 98 5.29 78.51 -31.91
N LEU A 99 4.74 78.98 -30.77
CA LEU A 99 4.29 80.35 -30.62
C LEU A 99 5.43 81.38 -30.71
N ILE A 100 6.62 81.01 -30.23
CA ILE A 100 7.82 81.86 -30.34
C ILE A 100 8.38 81.88 -31.76
N ASP A 101 8.45 80.71 -32.42
CA ASP A 101 8.96 80.56 -33.77
C ASP A 101 8.06 81.28 -34.80
N GLU A 102 6.76 81.33 -34.59
CA GLU A 102 5.77 82.02 -35.42
C GLU A 102 5.62 83.51 -35.05
N GLY A 103 6.41 83.99 -34.05
CA GLY A 103 6.39 85.41 -33.65
C GLY A 103 5.09 85.90 -33.02
N VAL A 104 4.27 85.00 -32.42
CA VAL A 104 2.98 85.30 -31.77
C VAL A 104 3.23 86.16 -30.52
N LYS A 105 2.45 87.25 -30.40
CA LYS A 105 2.50 88.16 -29.25
C LYS A 105 1.41 87.81 -28.23
N ASN A 106 1.67 88.11 -26.94
CA ASN A 106 0.65 87.99 -25.89
C ASN A 106 -0.43 89.12 -26.02
N GLY A 107 -1.52 89.03 -25.21
CA GLY A 107 -2.62 90.04 -25.22
C GLY A 107 -2.19 91.44 -24.94
N ASN A 108 -0.98 91.73 -24.45
CA ASN A 108 -0.34 92.99 -24.21
C ASN A 108 0.63 93.46 -25.30
N GLY A 109 0.74 92.70 -26.41
CA GLY A 109 1.61 93.03 -27.54
C GLY A 109 3.09 92.63 -27.35
N GLN A 110 3.44 91.93 -26.26
CA GLN A 110 4.78 91.56 -25.95
C GLN A 110 5.13 90.15 -26.55
N THR A 111 6.39 89.93 -26.91
CA THR A 111 6.85 88.64 -27.38
C THR A 111 6.70 87.56 -26.31
N ILE A 112 6.13 86.41 -26.67
CA ILE A 112 6.02 85.23 -25.79
C ILE A 112 7.46 84.68 -25.55
N THR A 113 7.79 84.43 -24.25
CA THR A 113 9.04 83.81 -23.82
C THR A 113 8.78 82.61 -22.93
N TYR A 114 9.74 81.70 -22.78
CA TYR A 114 9.62 80.58 -21.86
C TYR A 114 9.49 81.10 -20.41
N PRO A 115 8.63 80.49 -19.56
CA PRO A 115 8.56 80.81 -18.14
C PRO A 115 9.89 80.62 -17.42
N ALA A 116 10.27 81.60 -16.57
CA ALA A 116 11.56 81.57 -15.85
C ALA A 116 11.74 80.35 -14.94
N GLY A 117 10.66 79.71 -14.47
CA GLY A 117 10.68 78.52 -13.63
C GLY A 117 10.56 77.16 -14.38
N GLY A 118 10.58 77.22 -15.76
CA GLY A 118 10.31 76.05 -16.56
C GLY A 118 8.81 75.68 -16.56
N PHE A 119 8.48 74.52 -17.09
CA PHE A 119 7.11 74.08 -17.23
C PHE A 119 6.64 73.01 -16.20
N GLY A 120 7.54 72.62 -15.29
CA GLY A 120 7.23 71.65 -14.24
C GLY A 120 6.85 70.25 -14.78
N ASN A 121 6.11 69.51 -14.01
CA ASN A 121 5.60 68.18 -14.33
C ASN A 121 4.07 68.22 -14.54
N LEU A 122 3.59 67.39 -15.46
CA LEU A 122 2.17 67.12 -15.63
C LEU A 122 1.76 65.87 -14.84
N LEU A 123 0.68 65.99 -14.10
CA LEU A 123 0.02 64.82 -13.47
C LEU A 123 -0.98 64.27 -14.49
N PHE A 124 -0.67 63.08 -14.99
CA PHE A 124 -1.48 62.43 -16.03
C PHE A 124 -2.11 61.17 -15.50
N PRO A 125 -3.46 61.08 -15.39
CA PRO A 125 -4.13 59.82 -15.04
C PRO A 125 -4.00 58.85 -16.22
N PHE A 126 -3.24 57.75 -16.03
CA PHE A 126 -3.06 56.71 -17.04
C PHE A 126 -3.98 55.52 -16.75
N GLY A 127 -5.08 55.41 -17.48
CA GLY A 127 -6.00 54.31 -17.39
C GLY A 127 -7.45 54.73 -17.47
N THR A 128 -8.34 53.78 -17.27
CA THR A 128 -9.76 53.96 -17.19
C THR A 128 -10.33 53.25 -15.96
N PRO A 129 -11.51 53.66 -15.46
CA PRO A 129 -12.13 52.97 -14.34
C PRO A 129 -12.34 51.47 -14.61
N TRP A 130 -12.72 51.09 -15.80
CA TRP A 130 -12.97 49.70 -16.17
C TRP A 130 -11.92 49.18 -17.13
N VAL A 131 -11.34 48.04 -16.79
CA VAL A 131 -10.38 47.31 -17.62
C VAL A 131 -10.82 45.85 -17.74
N ALA A 132 -11.05 45.38 -18.95
CA ALA A 132 -11.28 43.95 -19.22
C ALA A 132 -10.12 43.39 -20.02
N SER A 133 -9.71 42.18 -19.68
CA SER A 133 -8.67 41.44 -20.44
C SER A 133 -9.06 39.98 -20.57
N ALA A 134 -8.73 39.40 -21.73
CA ALA A 134 -8.84 37.97 -21.98
C ALA A 134 -7.65 37.53 -22.83
N GLY A 135 -7.05 36.37 -22.49
CA GLY A 135 -5.88 35.93 -23.21
C GLY A 135 -5.50 34.48 -22.94
N VAL A 136 -4.56 34.02 -23.74
CA VAL A 136 -3.90 32.72 -23.57
C VAL A 136 -2.41 32.92 -23.48
N THR A 137 -1.76 32.13 -22.60
CA THR A 137 -0.31 32.11 -22.45
C THR A 137 0.21 30.70 -22.71
N LEU A 138 1.34 30.61 -23.39
CA LEU A 138 2.10 29.40 -23.64
C LEU A 138 3.40 29.45 -22.84
N SER A 139 3.73 28.36 -22.15
CA SER A 139 5.02 28.14 -21.54
C SER A 139 5.50 26.74 -21.84
N GLN A 140 6.69 26.60 -22.44
CA GLN A 140 7.30 25.31 -22.76
C GLN A 140 8.73 25.28 -22.24
N ILE A 141 9.06 24.31 -21.37
CA ILE A 141 10.44 24.08 -20.97
C ILE A 141 11.21 23.51 -22.16
N VAL A 142 12.25 24.22 -22.59
CA VAL A 142 13.17 23.77 -23.64
C VAL A 142 14.34 22.99 -23.01
N PHE A 143 14.85 23.51 -21.89
CA PHE A 143 15.93 22.87 -21.17
C PHE A 143 15.82 23.15 -19.67
N ASP A 144 15.73 22.07 -18.87
CA ASP A 144 15.90 22.09 -17.41
C ASP A 144 16.57 20.77 -16.98
N GLY A 145 17.75 20.87 -16.40
CA GLY A 145 18.52 19.71 -15.94
C GLY A 145 17.79 18.88 -14.88
N GLN A 146 16.93 19.51 -14.06
CA GLN A 146 16.14 18.79 -13.05
C GLN A 146 15.04 17.96 -13.69
N VAL A 147 14.35 18.52 -14.72
CA VAL A 147 13.29 17.82 -15.44
C VAL A 147 13.86 16.59 -16.16
N PHE A 148 15.01 16.68 -16.79
CA PHE A 148 15.65 15.52 -17.42
C PHE A 148 15.94 14.39 -16.43
N ILE A 149 16.43 14.71 -15.23
CA ILE A 149 16.66 13.70 -14.19
C ILE A 149 15.32 13.12 -13.65
N ALA A 150 14.30 13.97 -13.47
CA ALA A 150 12.99 13.51 -13.07
C ALA A 150 12.37 12.52 -14.10
N LEU A 151 12.50 12.84 -15.39
CA LEU A 151 12.10 11.94 -16.48
C LEU A 151 12.89 10.62 -16.47
N LYS A 152 14.20 10.67 -16.18
CA LYS A 152 15.04 9.47 -16.06
C LYS A 152 14.64 8.59 -14.86
N ALA A 153 14.19 9.19 -13.77
CA ALA A 153 13.81 8.48 -12.54
C ALA A 153 12.48 7.71 -12.65
N ARG A 154 11.64 8.01 -13.66
CA ARG A 154 10.28 7.45 -13.79
C ARG A 154 10.23 5.92 -13.75
N ASN A 155 11.10 5.25 -14.50
CA ASN A 155 11.12 3.78 -14.50
C ASN A 155 11.56 3.21 -13.15
N GLY A 156 12.49 3.88 -12.47
CA GLY A 156 12.92 3.50 -11.14
C GLY A 156 11.81 3.64 -10.10
N THR A 157 10.98 4.70 -10.17
CA THR A 157 9.86 4.89 -9.25
C THR A 157 8.75 3.86 -9.45
N ILE A 158 8.45 3.46 -10.71
CA ILE A 158 7.53 2.35 -10.99
C ILE A 158 8.10 1.05 -10.45
N SER A 159 9.37 0.74 -10.76
CA SER A 159 10.03 -0.48 -10.29
C SER A 159 10.03 -0.58 -8.77
N LEU A 160 10.22 0.55 -8.05
CA LEU A 160 10.12 0.59 -6.60
C LEU A 160 8.74 0.12 -6.11
N GLN A 161 7.65 0.66 -6.68
CA GLN A 161 6.30 0.27 -6.29
C GLN A 161 5.96 -1.17 -6.68
N GLU A 162 6.46 -1.65 -7.83
CA GLU A 162 6.31 -3.05 -8.23
C GLU A 162 6.98 -4.00 -7.23
N ARG A 163 8.21 -3.69 -6.75
CA ARG A 163 8.88 -4.50 -5.71
C ARG A 163 8.17 -4.45 -4.37
N ILE A 164 7.58 -3.31 -4.00
CA ILE A 164 6.75 -3.19 -2.78
C ILE A 164 5.49 -4.05 -2.90
N ALA A 165 4.84 -4.06 -4.06
CA ALA A 165 3.70 -4.92 -4.31
C ALA A 165 4.07 -6.41 -4.24
N GLU A 166 5.19 -6.83 -4.86
CA GLU A 166 5.71 -8.19 -4.77
C GLU A 166 6.03 -8.61 -3.32
N LEU A 167 6.62 -7.71 -2.51
CA LEU A 167 6.88 -7.97 -1.08
C LEU A 167 5.55 -8.13 -0.31
N THR A 168 4.53 -7.34 -0.66
CA THR A 168 3.21 -7.46 -0.05
C THR A 168 2.56 -8.82 -0.40
N GLU A 169 2.66 -9.26 -1.66
CA GLU A 169 2.20 -10.59 -2.08
C GLU A 169 2.91 -11.71 -1.34
N GLU A 170 4.24 -11.62 -1.19
CA GLU A 170 5.05 -12.60 -0.45
C GLU A 170 4.64 -12.68 1.03
N ASN A 171 4.40 -11.54 1.67
CA ASN A 171 3.92 -11.48 3.05
C ASN A 171 2.52 -12.10 3.20
N ILE A 172 1.61 -11.81 2.28
CA ILE A 172 0.27 -12.42 2.28
C ILE A 172 0.37 -13.93 2.06
N LYS A 173 1.21 -14.39 1.12
CA LYS A 173 1.48 -15.81 0.89
C LYS A 173 1.96 -16.50 2.18
N ALA A 174 2.99 -15.96 2.85
CA ALA A 174 3.49 -16.50 4.11
C ALA A 174 2.40 -16.59 5.18
N ASN A 175 1.61 -15.53 5.35
CA ASN A 175 0.54 -15.50 6.35
C ASN A 175 -0.60 -16.47 6.02
N VAL A 176 -0.96 -16.64 4.74
CA VAL A 176 -1.96 -17.64 4.32
C VAL A 176 -1.46 -19.04 4.64
N TYR A 177 -0.21 -19.37 4.33
CA TYR A 177 0.38 -20.68 4.69
C TYR A 177 0.28 -20.94 6.20
N LYS A 178 0.68 -19.97 7.03
CA LYS A 178 0.68 -20.09 8.49
C LYS A 178 -0.73 -20.33 9.05
N VAL A 179 -1.69 -19.49 8.66
CA VAL A 179 -3.07 -19.60 9.16
C VAL A 179 -3.78 -20.84 8.60
N TYR A 180 -3.54 -21.19 7.33
CA TYR A 180 -4.10 -22.39 6.72
C TYR A 180 -3.67 -23.66 7.46
N TYR A 181 -2.36 -23.84 7.66
CA TYR A 181 -1.85 -25.02 8.38
C TYR A 181 -2.19 -25.01 9.86
N GLN A 182 -2.31 -23.86 10.49
CA GLN A 182 -2.85 -23.75 11.86
C GLN A 182 -4.27 -24.32 11.96
N LEU A 183 -5.12 -24.06 10.96
CA LEU A 183 -6.48 -24.62 10.91
C LEU A 183 -6.48 -26.12 10.62
N VAL A 184 -5.60 -26.61 9.74
CA VAL A 184 -5.46 -28.04 9.46
C VAL A 184 -5.01 -28.77 10.72
N VAL A 185 -4.00 -28.27 11.43
CA VAL A 185 -3.54 -28.78 12.72
C VAL A 185 -4.64 -28.77 13.76
N GLY A 186 -5.37 -27.66 13.87
CA GLY A 186 -6.49 -27.53 14.80
C GLY A 186 -7.59 -28.56 14.56
N LYS A 187 -7.91 -28.89 13.30
CA LYS A 187 -8.84 -29.97 12.96
C LYS A 187 -8.35 -31.34 13.45
N THR A 188 -7.09 -31.66 13.15
CA THR A 188 -6.47 -32.90 13.61
C THR A 188 -6.48 -32.98 15.14
N GLN A 189 -6.25 -31.87 15.84
CA GLN A 189 -6.34 -31.82 17.30
C GLN A 189 -7.76 -32.13 17.81
N ILE A 190 -8.82 -31.63 17.14
CA ILE A 190 -10.20 -31.97 17.49
C ILE A 190 -10.47 -33.48 17.27
N GLU A 191 -10.00 -34.07 16.16
CA GLU A 191 -10.12 -35.49 15.90
C GLU A 191 -9.46 -36.34 17.01
N LEU A 192 -8.28 -35.89 17.50
CA LEU A 192 -7.60 -36.54 18.63
C LEU A 192 -8.36 -36.37 19.94
N LEU A 193 -8.95 -35.19 20.20
CA LEU A 193 -9.79 -34.98 21.40
C LEU A 193 -11.03 -35.88 21.37
N ASP A 194 -11.65 -36.07 20.20
CA ASP A 194 -12.77 -37.00 20.04
C ASP A 194 -12.38 -38.44 20.26
N ALA A 195 -11.23 -38.88 19.74
CA ALA A 195 -10.73 -40.21 19.97
C ALA A 195 -10.41 -40.44 21.48
N ASN A 196 -9.86 -39.43 22.16
CA ASN A 196 -9.58 -39.49 23.59
C ASN A 196 -10.89 -39.50 24.44
N LEU A 197 -11.91 -38.70 24.08
CA LEU A 197 -13.23 -38.71 24.71
C LEU A 197 -13.85 -40.09 24.62
N ASN A 198 -13.90 -40.65 23.42
CA ASN A 198 -14.47 -42.00 23.19
C ASN A 198 -13.77 -43.09 24.01
N ARG A 199 -12.41 -42.98 24.15
CA ARG A 199 -11.64 -43.91 24.99
C ARG A 199 -12.00 -43.77 26.47
N LEU A 200 -12.10 -42.54 27.00
CA LEU A 200 -12.46 -42.30 28.39
C LEU A 200 -13.91 -42.68 28.70
N GLU A 201 -14.86 -42.44 27.79
CA GLU A 201 -16.23 -42.82 27.95
C GLU A 201 -16.35 -44.37 28.00
N LYS A 202 -15.63 -45.08 27.12
CA LYS A 202 -15.55 -46.54 27.18
C LYS A 202 -14.92 -47.03 28.48
N LEU A 203 -13.79 -46.46 28.89
CA LEU A 203 -13.13 -46.80 30.16
C LEU A 203 -14.05 -46.56 31.35
N LYS A 204 -14.79 -45.42 31.37
CA LYS A 204 -15.75 -45.13 32.42
C LYS A 204 -16.86 -46.20 32.47
N HIS A 205 -17.38 -46.63 31.30
CA HIS A 205 -18.39 -47.70 31.22
C HIS A 205 -17.83 -49.01 31.79
N ASP A 206 -16.60 -49.40 31.40
CA ASP A 206 -15.98 -50.64 31.88
C ASP A 206 -15.72 -50.57 33.42
N VAL A 207 -15.27 -49.42 33.95
CA VAL A 207 -15.07 -49.20 35.39
C VAL A 207 -16.43 -49.22 36.15
N GLN A 208 -17.49 -48.70 35.55
CA GLN A 208 -18.83 -48.76 36.16
C GLN A 208 -19.29 -50.22 36.38
N ILE A 209 -19.09 -51.09 35.37
CA ILE A 209 -19.41 -52.52 35.51
C ILE A 209 -18.59 -53.18 36.65
N ILE A 210 -17.30 -52.84 36.78
CA ILE A 210 -16.43 -53.36 37.85
C ILE A 210 -16.87 -52.84 39.22
N TYR A 211 -17.30 -51.57 39.29
CA TYR A 211 -17.86 -50.96 40.52
C TYR A 211 -19.17 -51.65 40.95
N ASP A 212 -20.08 -51.88 40.03
CA ASP A 212 -21.37 -52.55 40.30
C ASP A 212 -21.20 -53.97 40.83
N ASN A 213 -20.02 -54.59 40.55
CA ASN A 213 -19.61 -55.87 41.10
C ASN A 213 -18.77 -55.75 42.39
N GLY A 214 -18.52 -54.53 42.89
CA GLY A 214 -17.83 -54.30 44.19
C GLY A 214 -16.30 -54.36 44.17
N PHE A 215 -15.65 -54.30 42.99
CA PHE A 215 -14.19 -54.47 42.84
C PHE A 215 -13.44 -53.17 42.75
N VAL A 216 -14.07 -52.00 42.59
CA VAL A 216 -13.46 -50.66 42.56
C VAL A 216 -14.28 -49.65 43.34
N GLU A 217 -13.70 -48.53 43.70
CA GLU A 217 -14.36 -47.47 44.44
C GLU A 217 -15.08 -46.48 43.52
N LYS A 218 -16.13 -45.81 44.02
CA LYS A 218 -16.88 -44.76 43.31
C LYS A 218 -15.99 -43.60 42.87
N ILE A 219 -14.94 -43.30 43.66
CA ILE A 219 -13.97 -42.23 43.36
C ILE A 219 -13.27 -42.40 42.02
N ASP A 220 -13.11 -43.66 41.53
CA ASP A 220 -12.48 -43.92 40.24
C ASP A 220 -13.41 -43.53 39.07
N ILE A 221 -14.72 -43.74 39.21
CA ILE A 221 -15.72 -43.25 38.26
C ILE A 221 -15.81 -41.72 38.27
N ASP A 222 -15.75 -41.10 39.43
CA ASP A 222 -15.82 -39.65 39.60
C ASP A 222 -14.59 -38.96 38.95
N LYS A 223 -13.38 -39.53 39.12
CA LYS A 223 -12.16 -39.09 38.45
C LYS A 223 -12.27 -39.11 36.93
N LEU A 224 -12.80 -40.20 36.35
CA LEU A 224 -13.04 -40.30 34.90
C LEU A 224 -14.07 -39.29 34.43
N SER A 225 -15.12 -39.04 35.23
CA SER A 225 -16.14 -38.05 34.91
C SER A 225 -15.58 -36.63 34.83
N VAL A 226 -14.65 -36.26 35.77
CA VAL A 226 -13.94 -34.99 35.76
C VAL A 226 -13.05 -34.87 34.50
N GLN A 227 -12.33 -35.94 34.14
CA GLN A 227 -11.48 -35.93 32.93
C GLN A 227 -12.30 -35.75 31.65
N ILE A 228 -13.43 -36.43 31.51
CA ILE A 228 -14.35 -36.29 30.39
C ILE A 228 -14.87 -34.87 30.29
N ALA A 229 -15.30 -34.25 31.38
CA ALA A 229 -15.78 -32.87 31.42
C ALA A 229 -14.70 -31.86 31.00
N ASN A 230 -13.44 -32.09 31.47
CA ASN A 230 -12.30 -31.27 31.04
C ASN A 230 -12.02 -31.38 29.55
N LEU A 231 -12.01 -32.59 28.98
CA LEU A 231 -11.80 -32.80 27.54
C LEU A 231 -12.94 -32.21 26.68
N GLN A 232 -14.18 -32.32 27.14
CA GLN A 232 -15.33 -31.68 26.47
C GLN A 232 -15.18 -30.15 26.44
N THR A 233 -14.69 -29.56 27.55
CA THR A 233 -14.39 -28.12 27.63
C THR A 233 -13.26 -27.75 26.68
N GLU A 234 -12.17 -28.52 26.62
CA GLU A 234 -11.07 -28.29 25.67
C GLU A 234 -11.56 -28.37 24.22
N LYS A 235 -12.38 -29.38 23.88
CA LYS A 235 -12.98 -29.51 22.54
C LYS A 235 -13.84 -28.31 22.17
N LEU A 236 -14.66 -27.80 23.10
CA LEU A 236 -15.46 -26.60 22.88
C LEU A 236 -14.59 -25.37 22.56
N LYS A 237 -13.51 -25.17 23.36
CA LYS A 237 -12.54 -24.08 23.13
C LYS A 237 -11.85 -24.24 21.78
N ALA A 238 -11.36 -25.44 21.43
CA ALA A 238 -10.71 -25.72 20.15
C ALA A 238 -11.65 -25.45 18.96
N ASN A 239 -12.92 -25.86 19.03
CA ASN A 239 -13.92 -25.57 18.01
C ASN A 239 -14.15 -24.06 17.80
N ASN A 240 -14.18 -23.27 18.88
CA ASN A 240 -14.30 -21.82 18.80
C ASN A 240 -13.05 -21.19 18.18
N MET A 241 -11.85 -21.65 18.55
CA MET A 241 -10.60 -21.18 17.95
C MET A 241 -10.55 -21.45 16.45
N ILE A 242 -11.00 -22.61 16.00
CA ILE A 242 -11.07 -22.95 14.57
C ILE A 242 -12.08 -22.06 13.84
N LYS A 243 -13.27 -21.83 14.38
CA LYS A 243 -14.26 -20.92 13.78
C LYS A 243 -13.69 -19.51 13.60
N ASN A 244 -13.00 -19.00 14.63
CA ASN A 244 -12.36 -17.70 14.57
C ASN A 244 -11.19 -17.70 13.56
N GLY A 245 -10.41 -18.77 13.50
CA GLY A 245 -9.33 -18.93 12.54
C GLY A 245 -9.83 -18.97 11.09
N TYR A 246 -10.95 -19.63 10.81
CA TYR A 246 -11.59 -19.55 9.47
C TYR A 246 -11.99 -18.12 9.12
N SER A 247 -12.53 -17.35 10.05
CA SER A 247 -12.86 -15.96 9.83
C SER A 247 -11.61 -15.14 9.55
N GLY A 248 -10.52 -15.37 10.29
CA GLY A 248 -9.22 -14.74 10.05
C GLY A 248 -8.62 -15.09 8.68
N LEU A 249 -8.69 -16.36 8.27
CA LEU A 249 -8.22 -16.79 6.95
C LEU A 249 -9.02 -16.13 5.83
N LYS A 250 -10.36 -16.11 5.94
CA LYS A 250 -11.22 -15.44 4.95
C LYS A 250 -10.90 -13.95 4.83
N LEU A 251 -10.69 -13.26 5.96
CA LEU A 251 -10.30 -11.85 5.97
C LEU A 251 -8.95 -11.64 5.26
N LEU A 252 -7.96 -12.46 5.56
CA LEU A 252 -6.63 -12.41 4.94
C LEU A 252 -6.69 -12.65 3.43
N MET A 253 -7.54 -13.59 3.01
CA MET A 253 -7.76 -13.90 1.60
C MET A 253 -8.63 -12.87 0.87
N GLY A 254 -9.32 -11.96 1.58
CA GLY A 254 -10.31 -11.05 0.98
C GLY A 254 -11.61 -11.77 0.57
N MET A 255 -11.96 -12.85 1.27
CA MET A 255 -13.18 -13.63 1.05
C MET A 255 -14.30 -13.13 1.98
N PRO A 256 -15.56 -13.04 1.51
CA PRO A 256 -16.68 -12.72 2.37
C PRO A 256 -16.81 -13.73 3.54
N ILE A 257 -17.03 -13.22 4.76
CA ILE A 257 -17.12 -14.07 5.97
C ILE A 257 -18.23 -15.12 5.88
N LYS A 258 -19.33 -14.81 5.15
CA LYS A 258 -20.49 -15.69 5.00
C LYS A 258 -20.27 -16.85 4.02
N ASP A 259 -19.24 -16.77 3.15
CA ASP A 259 -18.95 -17.83 2.19
C ASP A 259 -18.45 -19.09 2.90
N SER A 260 -18.75 -20.25 2.37
CA SER A 260 -18.25 -21.52 2.91
C SER A 260 -16.82 -21.76 2.44
N LEU A 261 -15.94 -22.14 3.37
CA LEU A 261 -14.55 -22.50 3.09
C LEU A 261 -14.23 -23.85 3.72
N VAL A 262 -13.72 -24.77 2.91
CA VAL A 262 -13.25 -26.10 3.33
C VAL A 262 -11.78 -26.22 2.96
N LEU A 263 -10.95 -26.70 3.89
CA LEU A 263 -9.53 -26.97 3.64
C LEU A 263 -9.39 -28.40 3.18
N ALA A 264 -8.73 -28.57 2.00
CA ALA A 264 -8.60 -29.87 1.35
C ALA A 264 -7.35 -30.65 1.79
N ASP A 265 -6.29 -29.95 2.23
CA ASP A 265 -5.02 -30.58 2.55
C ASP A 265 -5.08 -31.30 3.91
N LYS A 266 -4.31 -32.37 3.98
CA LYS A 266 -3.98 -33.07 5.23
C LYS A 266 -2.53 -32.76 5.59
N LEU A 267 -2.20 -32.97 6.87
CA LEU A 267 -0.80 -32.88 7.32
C LEU A 267 0.02 -34.03 6.73
N ASP A 268 1.09 -33.69 6.03
CA ASP A 268 2.04 -34.66 5.46
C ASP A 268 3.46 -34.28 5.90
N GLU A 269 4.09 -35.18 6.66
CA GLU A 269 5.48 -35.03 7.13
C GLU A 269 6.50 -35.00 5.99
N ASN A 270 6.25 -35.73 4.89
CA ASN A 270 7.17 -35.79 3.76
C ASN A 270 7.28 -34.42 3.10
N GLN A 271 6.14 -33.71 2.94
CA GLN A 271 6.11 -32.35 2.40
C GLN A 271 6.91 -31.35 3.26
N VAL A 272 7.03 -31.58 4.57
CA VAL A 272 7.83 -30.72 5.45
C VAL A 272 9.32 -30.89 5.16
N LYS A 273 9.79 -32.11 4.94
CA LYS A 273 11.22 -32.44 4.72
C LYS A 273 11.71 -32.11 3.31
N GLU A 274 10.84 -31.96 2.33
CA GLU A 274 11.18 -31.58 0.97
C GLU A 274 11.72 -30.16 0.87
N GLY A 275 12.68 -29.91 -0.02
CA GLY A 275 13.22 -28.58 -0.35
C GLY A 275 14.30 -28.05 0.61
N MET A 276 14.77 -28.82 1.59
CA MET A 276 15.81 -28.39 2.53
C MET A 276 17.14 -28.06 1.84
N LEU A 277 17.52 -28.84 0.80
CA LEU A 277 18.79 -28.68 0.09
C LEU A 277 18.77 -27.49 -0.89
N GLU A 278 17.64 -27.22 -1.52
CA GLU A 278 17.50 -26.14 -2.50
C GLU A 278 17.50 -24.75 -1.85
N ALA A 279 17.01 -24.64 -0.62
CA ALA A 279 16.95 -23.38 0.12
C ALA A 279 18.31 -22.96 0.71
N SER A 280 19.32 -23.84 0.75
CA SER A 280 20.64 -23.55 1.33
C SER A 280 21.49 -22.56 0.50
N GLN A 281 21.20 -22.40 -0.78
CA GLN A 281 21.85 -21.39 -1.64
C GLN A 281 20.92 -20.20 -1.86
N PHE A 282 21.19 -19.07 -1.21
CA PHE A 282 20.45 -17.83 -1.43
C PHE A 282 21.38 -16.72 -1.95
N LYS A 283 20.78 -15.75 -2.62
CA LYS A 283 21.42 -14.49 -3.03
C LYS A 283 20.60 -13.33 -2.47
N TYR A 284 21.26 -12.26 -2.06
CA TYR A 284 20.53 -11.04 -1.63
C TYR A 284 19.55 -10.54 -2.69
N SER A 285 19.90 -10.72 -4.00
CA SER A 285 19.03 -10.34 -5.11
C SER A 285 17.69 -11.07 -5.15
N ASP A 286 17.54 -12.21 -4.46
CA ASP A 286 16.31 -13.00 -4.45
C ASP A 286 15.29 -12.37 -3.47
N ARG A 287 15.78 -11.63 -2.46
CA ARG A 287 15.00 -10.94 -1.45
C ARG A 287 14.37 -9.65 -1.99
N LYS A 288 13.05 -9.51 -1.82
CA LYS A 288 12.30 -8.32 -2.30
C LYS A 288 12.68 -7.05 -1.54
N ASP A 289 12.92 -7.13 -0.24
CA ASP A 289 13.37 -6.01 0.59
C ASP A 289 14.75 -5.50 0.17
N PHE A 290 15.68 -6.38 -0.21
CA PHE A 290 16.98 -5.98 -0.76
C PHE A 290 16.85 -5.33 -2.14
N GLN A 291 15.95 -5.84 -3.01
CA GLN A 291 15.66 -5.23 -4.31
C GLN A 291 15.08 -3.82 -4.13
N ILE A 292 14.17 -3.62 -3.17
CA ILE A 292 13.62 -2.30 -2.79
C ILE A 292 14.74 -1.35 -2.36
N SER A 293 15.62 -1.81 -1.48
CA SER A 293 16.77 -1.01 -1.01
C SER A 293 17.70 -0.61 -2.15
N THR A 294 17.98 -1.52 -3.08
CA THR A 294 18.83 -1.27 -4.25
C THR A 294 18.22 -0.19 -5.16
N VAL A 295 16.93 -0.30 -5.49
CA VAL A 295 16.22 0.69 -6.32
C VAL A 295 16.18 2.05 -5.60
N THR A 296 15.96 2.07 -4.29
CA THR A 296 15.95 3.29 -3.48
C THR A 296 17.31 4.00 -3.50
N ASN A 297 18.41 3.24 -3.44
CA ASN A 297 19.78 3.81 -3.59
C ASN A 297 19.97 4.48 -4.97
N VAL A 298 19.50 3.85 -6.05
CA VAL A 298 19.56 4.42 -7.40
C VAL A 298 18.76 5.72 -7.48
N LEU A 299 17.53 5.73 -6.92
CA LEU A 299 16.68 6.93 -6.91
C LEU A 299 17.28 8.09 -6.10
N ASN A 300 17.88 7.79 -4.94
CA ASN A 300 18.59 8.79 -4.14
C ASN A 300 19.84 9.32 -4.85
N GLY A 301 20.55 8.49 -5.61
CA GLY A 301 21.62 8.90 -6.50
C GLY A 301 21.14 9.86 -7.60
N LEU A 302 20.01 9.57 -8.22
CA LEU A 302 19.37 10.46 -9.19
C LEU A 302 18.92 11.78 -8.55
N ASN A 303 18.37 11.73 -7.33
CA ASN A 303 17.98 12.95 -6.59
C ASN A 303 19.18 13.85 -6.28
N LEU A 304 20.31 13.29 -5.87
CA LEU A 304 21.55 14.05 -5.72
C LEU A 304 22.00 14.69 -7.06
N ARG A 305 21.91 13.94 -8.17
CA ARG A 305 22.21 14.43 -9.50
C ARG A 305 21.26 15.56 -9.93
N ARG A 306 19.97 15.46 -9.60
CA ARG A 306 18.97 16.51 -9.83
C ARG A 306 19.41 17.84 -9.20
N TYR A 307 19.81 17.82 -7.92
CA TYR A 307 20.29 19.05 -7.25
C TYR A 307 21.64 19.56 -7.76
N LYS A 308 22.52 18.68 -8.29
CA LYS A 308 23.72 19.15 -9.00
C LYS A 308 23.36 19.89 -10.27
N LEU A 309 22.37 19.41 -11.03
CA LEU A 309 21.92 20.03 -12.28
C LEU A 309 21.02 21.25 -12.09
N SER A 310 20.50 21.50 -10.89
CA SER A 310 19.70 22.70 -10.60
C SER A 310 20.53 24.01 -10.58
N GLN A 311 21.85 23.92 -10.69
CA GLN A 311 22.78 25.06 -10.76
C GLN A 311 22.99 25.57 -12.19
N ILE A 312 22.59 24.78 -13.21
CA ILE A 312 22.70 25.20 -14.62
C ILE A 312 21.50 26.07 -15.03
N PRO A 313 21.72 26.99 -16.00
CA PRO A 313 20.62 27.78 -16.55
C PRO A 313 19.47 26.94 -17.08
N THR A 314 18.24 27.43 -16.93
CA THR A 314 17.05 26.84 -17.51
C THR A 314 16.55 27.72 -18.67
N PHE A 315 15.99 27.10 -19.69
CA PHE A 315 15.45 27.76 -20.87
C PHE A 315 13.99 27.38 -21.07
N ALA A 316 13.14 28.39 -21.30
CA ALA A 316 11.73 28.19 -21.60
C ALA A 316 11.32 29.06 -22.79
N LEU A 317 10.56 28.47 -23.70
CA LEU A 317 9.81 29.20 -24.72
C LEU A 317 8.54 29.74 -24.07
N VAL A 318 8.30 31.04 -24.21
CA VAL A 318 7.11 31.70 -23.70
C VAL A 318 6.37 32.40 -24.82
N GLY A 319 5.05 32.42 -24.79
CA GLY A 319 4.25 33.12 -25.75
C GLY A 319 2.93 33.59 -25.13
N GLY A 320 2.35 34.60 -25.69
CA GLY A 320 1.07 35.11 -25.24
C GLY A 320 0.30 35.78 -26.35
N TYR A 321 -1.00 35.64 -26.28
CA TYR A 321 -1.97 36.39 -27.08
C TYR A 321 -3.07 36.87 -26.15
N SER A 322 -3.31 38.18 -26.12
CA SER A 322 -4.34 38.76 -25.27
C SER A 322 -5.08 39.90 -25.96
N LYS A 323 -6.30 40.07 -25.57
CA LYS A 323 -7.11 41.22 -25.91
C LYS A 323 -7.46 41.97 -24.63
N GLN A 324 -7.34 43.28 -24.66
CA GLN A 324 -7.64 44.17 -23.57
C GLN A 324 -8.57 45.30 -24.04
N ALA A 325 -9.58 45.62 -23.27
CA ALA A 325 -10.44 46.76 -23.48
C ALA A 325 -10.42 47.67 -22.23
N GLN A 326 -10.36 48.97 -22.46
CA GLN A 326 -10.42 50.02 -21.44
C GLN A 326 -11.66 50.86 -21.65
N ARG A 327 -12.47 51.11 -20.61
CA ARG A 327 -13.75 51.81 -20.68
C ARG A 327 -13.94 52.73 -19.50
N THR A 328 -14.68 53.82 -19.74
CA THR A 328 -15.16 54.68 -18.66
C THR A 328 -16.36 54.12 -17.94
N GLU A 329 -17.18 53.32 -18.64
CA GLU A 329 -18.37 52.63 -18.13
C GLU A 329 -18.32 51.14 -18.43
N PHE A 330 -19.09 50.33 -17.69
CA PHE A 330 -19.17 48.89 -17.89
C PHE A 330 -20.00 48.54 -19.14
N ASN A 331 -19.35 48.48 -20.31
CA ASN A 331 -20.00 48.16 -21.59
C ASN A 331 -19.20 47.25 -22.50
N PHE A 332 -18.58 46.21 -21.94
CA PHE A 332 -17.69 45.29 -22.66
C PHE A 332 -18.40 44.40 -23.68
N PHE A 333 -19.71 44.26 -23.61
CA PHE A 333 -20.48 43.41 -24.55
C PHE A 333 -21.01 44.18 -25.78
N ASN A 334 -20.87 45.50 -25.81
CA ASN A 334 -21.24 46.36 -26.95
C ASN A 334 -20.05 46.59 -27.91
N LYS A 335 -20.32 47.28 -29.01
CA LYS A 335 -19.28 47.73 -29.95
C LYS A 335 -18.30 48.65 -29.22
N GLY A 336 -17.02 48.34 -29.32
CA GLY A 336 -15.93 49.14 -28.78
C GLY A 336 -14.58 48.47 -29.00
N ASP A 337 -13.52 49.24 -28.87
CA ASP A 337 -12.18 48.75 -29.25
C ASP A 337 -11.62 47.76 -28.25
N TRP A 338 -11.11 46.68 -28.79
CA TRP A 338 -10.31 45.69 -28.10
C TRP A 338 -8.89 45.70 -28.67
N PHE A 339 -7.93 46.05 -27.87
CA PHE A 339 -6.51 46.07 -28.25
C PHE A 339 -5.89 44.71 -28.13
N THR A 340 -5.22 44.28 -29.16
CA THR A 340 -4.55 43.00 -29.21
C THR A 340 -3.08 43.14 -28.90
N SER A 341 -2.56 42.25 -28.04
CA SER A 341 -1.15 42.11 -27.78
C SER A 341 -0.73 40.66 -27.98
N SER A 342 0.36 40.44 -28.67
CA SER A 342 0.93 39.09 -28.87
C SER A 342 2.45 39.17 -28.80
N TYR A 343 3.03 38.11 -28.20
CA TYR A 343 4.48 37.98 -28.13
C TYR A 343 4.89 36.50 -28.14
N ILE A 344 6.12 36.26 -28.60
CA ILE A 344 6.85 35.02 -28.45
C ILE A 344 8.28 35.35 -28.02
N GLY A 345 8.83 34.58 -27.10
CA GLY A 345 10.18 34.85 -26.59
C GLY A 345 10.84 33.61 -25.99
N LEU A 346 12.15 33.65 -25.92
CA LEU A 346 12.96 32.66 -25.19
C LEU A 346 13.39 33.30 -23.87
N GLN A 347 12.97 32.67 -22.76
CA GLN A 347 13.35 33.11 -21.42
C GLN A 347 14.47 32.21 -20.89
N MET A 348 15.58 32.80 -20.44
CA MET A 348 16.66 32.13 -19.72
C MET A 348 16.60 32.54 -18.24
N ARG A 349 16.69 31.57 -17.34
CA ARG A 349 16.82 31.82 -15.89
C ARG A 349 18.13 31.23 -15.39
N VAL A 350 18.97 32.05 -14.80
CA VAL A 350 20.27 31.68 -14.23
C VAL A 350 20.23 31.90 -12.72
N PRO A 351 20.37 30.85 -11.89
CA PRO A 351 20.47 31.04 -10.44
C PRO A 351 21.87 31.56 -10.08
N ILE A 352 21.99 32.85 -9.79
CA ILE A 352 23.30 33.49 -9.44
C ILE A 352 23.57 33.29 -7.95
N PHE A 353 22.65 33.66 -7.09
CA PHE A 353 22.76 33.52 -5.65
C PHE A 353 21.41 33.27 -5.03
N ASN A 354 21.34 32.30 -4.13
CA ASN A 354 20.09 31.86 -3.47
C ASN A 354 20.26 31.62 -1.96
N GLY A 355 21.18 32.38 -1.32
CA GLY A 355 21.44 32.25 0.12
C GLY A 355 21.93 30.85 0.51
N PHE A 356 22.74 30.19 -0.35
CA PHE A 356 23.27 28.81 -0.15
C PHE A 356 22.22 27.70 -0.14
N ALA A 357 20.94 28.00 -0.43
CA ALA A 357 19.85 27.01 -0.40
C ALA A 357 20.11 25.78 -1.30
N LEU A 358 20.66 25.99 -2.52
CA LEU A 358 21.00 24.89 -3.41
C LEU A 358 22.16 24.04 -2.88
N GLN A 359 23.15 24.65 -2.22
CA GLN A 359 24.25 23.93 -1.61
C GLN A 359 23.75 23.07 -0.44
N ALA A 360 22.87 23.61 0.41
CA ALA A 360 22.24 22.88 1.50
C ALA A 360 21.42 21.69 0.99
N LYS A 361 20.57 21.88 -0.04
CA LYS A 361 19.79 20.80 -0.68
C LYS A 361 20.69 19.72 -1.28
N LYS A 362 21.78 20.08 -1.92
CA LYS A 362 22.76 19.13 -2.46
C LYS A 362 23.43 18.31 -1.35
N GLN A 363 23.81 18.96 -0.25
CA GLN A 363 24.41 18.27 0.89
C GLN A 363 23.39 17.36 1.58
N GLN A 364 22.15 17.81 1.76
CA GLN A 364 21.05 16.99 2.27
C GLN A 364 20.82 15.73 1.41
N ALA A 365 20.79 15.87 0.08
CA ALA A 365 20.63 14.73 -0.82
C ALA A 365 21.83 13.77 -0.75
N ARG A 366 23.06 14.29 -0.56
CA ARG A 366 24.27 13.46 -0.36
C ARG A 366 24.16 12.64 0.94
N LEU A 367 23.80 13.29 2.05
CA LEU A 367 23.63 12.63 3.34
C LEU A 367 22.49 11.58 3.30
N GLN A 368 21.40 11.87 2.60
CA GLN A 368 20.31 10.92 2.40
C GLN A 368 20.76 9.69 1.61
N LEU A 369 21.57 9.87 0.55
CA LEU A 369 22.15 8.74 -0.19
C LEU A 369 23.06 7.90 0.71
N GLN A 370 23.94 8.54 1.47
CA GLN A 370 24.85 7.86 2.40
C GLN A 370 24.06 7.09 3.48
N LYS A 371 23.00 7.71 4.02
CA LYS A 371 22.10 7.06 4.97
C LYS A 371 21.49 5.78 4.37
N THR A 372 20.99 5.85 3.13
CA THR A 372 20.38 4.68 2.46
C THR A 372 21.43 3.58 2.18
N GLN A 373 22.66 3.95 1.82
CA GLN A 373 23.76 2.99 1.68
C GLN A 373 24.05 2.27 3.00
N ASN A 374 24.15 3.00 4.11
CA ASN A 374 24.33 2.41 5.44
C ASN A 374 23.16 1.48 5.81
N GLN A 375 21.92 1.86 5.48
CA GLN A 375 20.75 1.01 5.69
C GLN A 375 20.79 -0.27 4.84
N THR A 376 21.34 -0.20 3.61
CA THR A 376 21.52 -1.39 2.77
C THR A 376 22.54 -2.36 3.36
N GLU A 377 23.67 -1.86 3.92
CA GLU A 377 24.64 -2.72 4.59
C GLU A 377 24.06 -3.34 5.87
N ALA A 378 23.31 -2.56 6.67
CA ALA A 378 22.62 -3.08 7.84
C ALA A 378 21.57 -4.13 7.46
N LEU A 379 20.87 -3.95 6.33
CA LEU A 379 19.90 -4.92 5.82
C LEU A 379 20.57 -6.24 5.43
N LYS A 380 21.78 -6.23 4.81
CA LYS A 380 22.52 -7.45 4.52
C LYS A 380 22.83 -8.24 5.79
N ILE A 381 23.34 -7.56 6.82
CA ILE A 381 23.62 -8.21 8.12
C ILE A 381 22.34 -8.80 8.72
N SER A 382 21.21 -8.08 8.63
CA SER A 382 19.91 -8.57 9.10
C SER A 382 19.44 -9.80 8.33
N ILE A 383 19.59 -9.79 7.00
CA ILE A 383 19.24 -10.94 6.13
C ILE A 383 20.10 -12.16 6.48
N ASP A 384 21.41 -11.98 6.64
CA ASP A 384 22.32 -13.08 7.03
C ASP A 384 21.90 -13.69 8.37
N GLY A 385 21.58 -12.86 9.36
CA GLY A 385 21.06 -13.31 10.65
C GLY A 385 19.71 -14.01 10.55
N GLU A 386 18.79 -13.48 9.72
CA GLU A 386 17.47 -14.08 9.51
C GLU A 386 17.57 -15.45 8.82
N VAL A 387 18.42 -15.58 7.80
CA VAL A 387 18.65 -16.84 7.10
C VAL A 387 19.27 -17.90 8.03
N GLU A 388 20.30 -17.54 8.80
CA GLU A 388 20.94 -18.46 9.73
C GLU A 388 19.99 -18.90 10.85
N ASN A 389 19.26 -17.94 11.45
CA ASN A 389 18.28 -18.24 12.50
C ASN A 389 17.14 -19.13 11.97
N SER A 390 16.56 -18.80 10.81
CA SER A 390 15.47 -19.58 10.22
C SER A 390 15.93 -21.00 9.83
N LYS A 391 17.15 -21.15 9.32
CA LYS A 391 17.76 -22.46 9.04
C LYS A 391 17.92 -23.30 10.31
N ASN A 392 18.49 -22.72 11.36
CA ASN A 392 18.68 -23.40 12.64
C ASN A 392 17.34 -23.80 13.27
N ASN A 393 16.35 -22.90 13.25
CA ASN A 393 15.00 -23.20 13.71
C ASN A 393 14.34 -24.33 12.91
N PHE A 394 14.53 -24.34 11.58
CA PHE A 394 13.96 -25.38 10.73
C PHE A 394 14.58 -26.77 11.01
N ILE A 395 15.91 -26.85 11.15
CA ILE A 395 16.60 -28.08 11.51
C ILE A 395 16.14 -28.58 12.90
N ALA A 396 16.06 -27.69 13.88
CA ALA A 396 15.61 -28.03 15.23
C ALA A 396 14.15 -28.49 15.25
N ALA A 397 13.27 -27.84 14.49
CA ALA A 397 11.86 -28.19 14.41
C ALA A 397 11.65 -29.58 13.78
N ILE A 398 12.40 -29.93 12.72
CA ILE A 398 12.36 -31.30 12.14
C ILE A 398 12.82 -32.33 13.16
N ALA A 399 13.94 -32.10 13.85
CA ALA A 399 14.43 -33.03 14.86
C ALA A 399 13.42 -33.20 16.01
N THR A 400 12.82 -32.10 16.46
CA THR A 400 11.77 -32.12 17.50
C THR A 400 10.55 -32.91 17.02
N MET A 401 10.09 -32.71 15.80
CA MET A 401 8.97 -33.45 15.22
C MET A 401 9.27 -34.95 15.18
N ASP A 402 10.47 -35.36 14.75
CA ASP A 402 10.86 -36.78 14.70
C ASP A 402 10.95 -37.39 16.11
N PHE A 403 11.42 -36.65 17.12
CA PHE A 403 11.44 -37.12 18.51
C PHE A 403 10.02 -37.25 19.08
N GLN A 404 9.16 -36.26 18.86
CA GLN A 404 7.78 -36.29 19.37
C GLN A 404 6.95 -37.41 18.70
N LYS A 405 7.21 -37.72 17.41
CA LYS A 405 6.60 -38.84 16.74
C LYS A 405 6.92 -40.16 17.42
N LYS A 406 8.23 -40.40 17.72
CA LYS A 406 8.68 -41.60 18.44
C LYS A 406 8.08 -41.65 19.86
N ASN A 407 8.04 -40.51 20.55
CA ASN A 407 7.46 -40.44 21.87
C ASN A 407 5.96 -40.77 21.87
N MET A 408 5.20 -40.25 20.90
CA MET A 408 3.79 -40.56 20.72
C MET A 408 3.57 -42.08 20.49
N ALA A 409 4.34 -42.69 19.60
CA ALA A 409 4.24 -44.14 19.35
C ALA A 409 4.57 -44.97 20.60
N LEU A 410 5.52 -44.52 21.44
CA LEU A 410 5.86 -45.19 22.70
C LEU A 410 4.73 -45.02 23.72
N ALA A 411 4.18 -43.81 23.87
CA ALA A 411 3.05 -43.53 24.77
C ALA A 411 1.80 -44.34 24.39
N GLU A 412 1.54 -44.54 23.10
CA GLU A 412 0.45 -45.40 22.61
C GLU A 412 0.64 -46.84 23.03
N LYS A 413 1.86 -47.37 22.85
CA LYS A 413 2.22 -48.74 23.28
C LYS A 413 2.08 -48.91 24.80
N VAL A 414 2.53 -47.91 25.59
CA VAL A 414 2.42 -47.93 27.05
C VAL A 414 0.93 -47.94 27.44
N TYR A 415 0.12 -47.07 26.87
CA TYR A 415 -1.31 -47.05 27.09
C TYR A 415 -1.99 -48.39 26.81
N ASP A 416 -1.72 -49.00 25.66
CA ASP A 416 -2.29 -50.29 25.26
C ASP A 416 -1.89 -51.42 26.19
N GLN A 417 -0.65 -51.43 26.66
CA GLN A 417 -0.19 -52.42 27.63
C GLN A 417 -0.80 -52.23 29.03
N THR A 418 -0.91 -50.97 29.48
CA THR A 418 -1.50 -50.64 30.78
C THR A 418 -3.01 -50.97 30.77
N LYS A 419 -3.69 -50.68 29.65
CA LYS A 419 -5.08 -51.04 29.46
C LYS A 419 -5.31 -52.55 29.55
N LYS A 420 -4.46 -53.36 28.89
CA LYS A 420 -4.55 -54.85 29.00
C LYS A 420 -4.35 -55.35 30.43
N LYS A 421 -3.39 -54.75 31.17
CA LYS A 421 -3.15 -55.07 32.59
C LYS A 421 -4.40 -54.78 33.43
N TYR A 422 -5.03 -53.62 33.21
CA TYR A 422 -6.24 -53.20 33.92
C TYR A 422 -7.40 -54.11 33.62
N GLU A 423 -7.62 -54.52 32.35
CA GLU A 423 -8.70 -55.42 31.91
C GLU A 423 -8.59 -56.81 32.52
N ILE A 424 -7.37 -57.28 32.79
CA ILE A 424 -7.15 -58.62 33.46
C ILE A 424 -7.01 -58.52 35.02
N GLY A 425 -7.26 -57.31 35.57
CA GLY A 425 -7.27 -57.06 37.02
C GLY A 425 -5.91 -56.98 37.70
N THR A 426 -4.78 -56.90 36.92
CA THR A 426 -3.42 -56.75 37.46
C THR A 426 -2.90 -55.33 37.45
N GLY A 427 -3.64 -54.40 36.87
CA GLY A 427 -3.33 -52.96 36.83
C GLY A 427 -4.26 -52.13 37.67
N SER A 428 -3.85 -50.93 38.12
CA SER A 428 -4.66 -50.00 38.85
C SER A 428 -5.34 -48.94 37.94
N ALA A 429 -6.49 -48.40 38.40
CA ALA A 429 -7.16 -47.29 37.72
C ALA A 429 -6.26 -46.05 37.61
N THR A 430 -5.34 -45.84 38.56
CA THR A 430 -4.37 -44.74 38.56
C THR A 430 -3.36 -44.91 37.43
N GLU A 431 -2.83 -46.14 37.19
CA GLU A 431 -1.89 -46.41 36.12
C GLU A 431 -2.51 -46.16 34.73
N ILE A 432 -3.72 -46.64 34.48
CA ILE A 432 -4.36 -46.42 33.15
C ILE A 432 -4.72 -44.95 32.94
N ASN A 433 -5.13 -44.23 33.98
CA ASN A 433 -5.40 -42.78 33.91
C ASN A 433 -4.14 -41.99 33.57
N THR A 434 -2.98 -42.35 34.21
CA THR A 434 -1.69 -41.73 33.90
C THR A 434 -1.26 -42.02 32.48
N ALA A 435 -1.32 -43.27 32.05
CA ALA A 435 -0.98 -43.65 30.68
C ALA A 435 -1.87 -42.94 29.61
N GLN A 436 -3.16 -42.74 29.91
CA GLN A 436 -4.07 -41.98 29.05
C GLN A 436 -3.68 -40.50 28.97
N LEU A 437 -3.30 -39.87 30.07
CA LEU A 437 -2.84 -38.47 30.09
C LEU A 437 -1.52 -38.31 29.34
N ASP A 438 -0.60 -39.26 29.54
CA ASP A 438 0.71 -39.26 28.86
C ASP A 438 0.52 -39.44 27.33
N LEU A 439 -0.37 -40.32 26.88
CA LEU A 439 -0.71 -40.50 25.46
C LEU A 439 -1.31 -39.21 24.88
N LYS A 440 -2.31 -38.61 25.55
CA LYS A 440 -2.89 -37.33 25.14
C LYS A 440 -1.81 -36.26 24.99
N THR A 441 -0.93 -36.15 25.98
CA THR A 441 0.17 -35.16 26.00
C THR A 441 1.14 -35.39 24.84
N ALA A 442 1.54 -36.65 24.61
CA ALA A 442 2.44 -36.99 23.52
C ALA A 442 1.81 -36.72 22.14
N GLN A 443 0.52 -37.01 21.95
CA GLN A 443 -0.24 -36.68 20.73
C GLN A 443 -0.27 -35.17 20.48
N THR A 444 -0.59 -34.36 21.51
CA THR A 444 -0.62 -32.90 21.42
C THR A 444 0.75 -32.36 21.07
N ASN A 445 1.83 -32.83 21.73
CA ASN A 445 3.19 -32.40 21.47
C ASN A 445 3.63 -32.72 20.05
N TYR A 446 3.31 -33.91 19.52
CA TYR A 446 3.63 -34.26 18.13
C TYR A 446 2.93 -33.36 17.12
N ILE A 447 1.63 -33.07 17.29
CA ILE A 447 0.87 -32.20 16.41
C ILE A 447 1.43 -30.77 16.45
N SER A 448 1.78 -30.26 17.65
CA SER A 448 2.44 -28.97 17.80
C SER A 448 3.80 -28.93 17.09
N ALA A 449 4.63 -29.96 17.28
CA ALA A 449 5.94 -30.04 16.64
C ALA A 449 5.84 -30.13 15.10
N LEU A 450 4.84 -30.82 14.57
CA LEU A 450 4.57 -30.86 13.13
C LEU A 450 4.19 -29.48 12.58
N TYR A 451 3.32 -28.76 13.30
CA TYR A 451 2.97 -27.38 12.94
C TYR A 451 4.21 -26.47 12.97
N ASP A 452 5.01 -26.54 14.04
CA ASP A 452 6.22 -25.73 14.19
C ASP A 452 7.21 -25.99 13.05
N ALA A 453 7.34 -27.25 12.62
CA ALA A 453 8.18 -27.62 11.48
C ALA A 453 7.69 -27.04 10.14
N ILE A 454 6.35 -27.00 9.92
CA ILE A 454 5.76 -26.36 8.74
C ILE A 454 6.02 -24.85 8.76
N ILE A 455 5.82 -24.18 9.90
CA ILE A 455 6.06 -22.76 10.04
C ILE A 455 7.54 -22.42 9.83
N ALA A 456 8.43 -23.19 10.45
CA ALA A 456 9.88 -23.02 10.28
C ALA A 456 10.31 -23.18 8.81
N LYS A 457 9.70 -24.12 8.06
CA LYS A 457 9.90 -24.24 6.61
C LYS A 457 9.48 -22.98 5.86
N VAL A 458 8.27 -22.48 6.13
CA VAL A 458 7.75 -21.24 5.48
C VAL A 458 8.66 -20.05 5.78
N ASP A 459 9.11 -19.91 7.04
CA ASP A 459 9.99 -18.81 7.45
C ASP A 459 11.39 -18.95 6.79
N PHE A 460 11.92 -20.15 6.66
CA PHE A 460 13.18 -20.39 5.97
C PHE A 460 13.09 -20.10 4.46
N LEU A 461 12.01 -20.51 3.78
CA LEU A 461 11.77 -20.18 2.37
C LEU A 461 11.63 -18.68 2.17
N LYS A 462 10.95 -17.98 3.08
CA LYS A 462 10.83 -16.53 3.05
C LYS A 462 12.18 -15.86 3.29
N ALA A 463 12.95 -16.28 4.29
CA ALA A 463 14.26 -15.73 4.59
C ALA A 463 15.24 -15.85 3.43
N THR A 464 15.13 -16.93 2.65
CA THR A 464 15.96 -17.17 1.45
C THR A 464 15.40 -16.57 0.16
N GLY A 465 14.20 -15.92 0.20
CA GLY A 465 13.54 -15.32 -0.96
C GLY A 465 12.98 -16.36 -1.96
N LYS A 466 12.69 -17.58 -1.48
CA LYS A 466 12.20 -18.71 -2.30
C LYS A 466 10.75 -19.10 -2.01
N LEU A 467 10.02 -18.27 -1.25
CA LEU A 467 8.63 -18.54 -0.90
C LEU A 467 7.66 -18.31 -2.07
#